data_049859273fdbbfa14ad44b1fa5a0ce14
#
_entry.id   049859273fdbbfa14ad44b1fa5a0ce14
#
_cell.length_a   1.000
_cell.length_b   1.000
_cell.length_c   1.000
_cell.angle_alpha   90.00
_cell.angle_beta   90.00
_cell.angle_gamma   90.00
#
_symmetry.space_group_name_H-M   'P 1'
#
loop_
_entity.id
_entity.type
_entity.pdbx_description
1 polymer ?
#
loop_
_entity_poly.entity_id
_entity_poly.type
_entity_poly.pdbx_seq_one_letter_code
_entity_poly.pdbx_strand_id
1 'polypeptide(L)'
;VAMLAKDIDIVLLGADRISRSGCVSNKMGSFAAVLCARALAPNAEVVILSESDKIVIDTDLKTHAEEKNDKFEIRRAWGERWERTEKELKLGATQGLVTKNVYFETVEGKHIDRFICETGVLSKEDVKRVSIQRGVKEEEIFGPLKEVS
;
A
#
# COMPACT_ATOMS: atom_id res chain seq x y z
N VAL A 1 -11.26 11.78 -6.42
CA VAL A 1 -11.37 11.09 -5.12
C VAL A 1 -12.21 11.93 -4.15
N ALA A 2 -11.85 13.19 -3.82
CA ALA A 2 -12.54 14.00 -2.83
C ALA A 2 -14.04 14.17 -3.09
N MET A 3 -14.46 14.39 -4.33
CA MET A 3 -15.89 14.53 -4.68
C MET A 3 -16.73 13.28 -4.35
N LEU A 4 -16.13 12.10 -4.48
CA LEU A 4 -16.80 10.80 -4.21
C LEU A 4 -16.77 10.42 -2.73
N ALA A 5 -16.00 11.12 -1.91
CA ALA A 5 -15.80 10.78 -0.51
C ALA A 5 -16.77 11.47 0.46
N LYS A 6 -17.74 12.24 -0.02
CA LYS A 6 -18.62 13.05 0.86
C LYS A 6 -19.75 12.26 1.51
N ASP A 7 -20.31 11.30 0.78
CA ASP A 7 -21.54 10.58 1.18
C ASP A 7 -21.30 9.06 1.15
N ILE A 8 -20.21 8.63 1.78
CA ILE A 8 -19.85 7.22 1.88
C ILE A 8 -19.91 6.74 3.32
N ASP A 9 -20.27 5.48 3.50
CA ASP A 9 -20.26 4.80 4.79
C ASP A 9 -19.02 3.93 4.97
N ILE A 10 -18.43 3.46 3.88
CA ILE A 10 -17.31 2.53 3.90
C ILE A 10 -16.30 2.88 2.79
N VAL A 11 -15.02 2.85 3.15
CA VAL A 11 -13.90 2.73 2.22
C VAL A 11 -13.42 1.30 2.24
N LEU A 12 -13.62 0.57 1.17
CA LEU A 12 -13.16 -0.81 1.05
C LEU A 12 -11.87 -0.85 0.23
N LEU A 13 -10.81 -1.38 0.80
CA LEU A 13 -9.50 -1.52 0.16
C LEU A 13 -9.04 -2.98 0.20
N GLY A 14 -8.30 -3.38 -0.84
CA GLY A 14 -7.47 -4.57 -0.81
C GLY A 14 -6.17 -4.32 -0.04
N ALA A 15 -5.33 -5.35 0.06
CA ALA A 15 -3.97 -5.25 0.55
C ALA A 15 -3.03 -6.13 -0.25
N ASP A 16 -1.87 -5.59 -0.63
CA ASP A 16 -0.76 -6.39 -1.16
C ASP A 16 0.08 -6.96 -0.01
N ARG A 17 0.22 -6.20 1.07
CA ARG A 17 0.84 -6.63 2.33
C ARG A 17 0.19 -5.93 3.52
N ILE A 18 0.12 -6.63 4.64
CA ILE A 18 -0.35 -6.10 5.93
C ILE A 18 0.77 -6.33 6.94
N SER A 19 1.30 -5.25 7.51
CA SER A 19 2.36 -5.35 8.50
C SER A 19 1.83 -5.79 9.87
N ARG A 20 2.73 -6.22 10.73
CA ARG A 20 2.45 -6.53 12.13
C ARG A 20 1.81 -5.38 12.92
N SER A 21 2.07 -4.13 12.51
CA SER A 21 1.48 -2.93 13.12
C SER A 21 0.11 -2.57 12.55
N GLY A 22 -0.41 -3.35 11.60
CA GLY A 22 -1.65 -3.08 10.89
C GLY A 22 -1.54 -1.99 9.81
N CYS A 23 -0.32 -1.58 9.42
CA CYS A 23 -0.15 -0.75 8.23
C CYS A 23 -0.35 -1.62 6.98
N VAL A 24 -0.90 -1.05 5.93
CA VAL A 24 -1.22 -1.75 4.69
C VAL A 24 -0.48 -1.15 3.52
N SER A 25 0.25 -1.97 2.78
CA SER A 25 0.73 -1.62 1.46
C SER A 25 -0.34 -1.94 0.43
N ASN A 26 -0.72 -0.96 -0.36
CA ASN A 26 -1.71 -1.10 -1.42
C ASN A 26 -1.37 -0.16 -2.58
N LYS A 27 -2.11 -0.29 -3.67
CA LYS A 27 -1.93 0.48 -4.91
C LYS A 27 -1.93 1.98 -4.64
N MET A 28 -1.06 2.70 -5.34
CA MET A 28 -0.97 4.17 -5.30
C MET A 28 -2.35 4.82 -5.49
N GLY A 29 -2.72 5.77 -4.63
CA GLY A 29 -4.02 6.42 -4.57
C GLY A 29 -4.90 5.94 -3.41
N SER A 30 -4.59 4.80 -2.79
CA SER A 30 -5.34 4.24 -1.64
C SER A 30 -5.27 5.16 -0.42
N PHE A 31 -4.08 5.68 -0.10
CA PHE A 31 -3.91 6.58 1.04
C PHE A 31 -4.63 7.92 0.84
N ALA A 32 -4.56 8.46 -0.39
CA ALA A 32 -5.31 9.66 -0.74
C ALA A 32 -6.82 9.45 -0.58
N ALA A 33 -7.35 8.27 -0.98
CA ALA A 33 -8.76 7.92 -0.80
C ALA A 33 -9.14 7.88 0.68
N VAL A 34 -8.33 7.25 1.52
CA VAL A 34 -8.54 7.16 2.96
C VAL A 34 -8.51 8.54 3.61
N LEU A 35 -7.54 9.39 3.27
CA LEU A 35 -7.45 10.75 3.83
C LEU A 35 -8.65 11.60 3.44
N CYS A 36 -9.10 11.51 2.17
CA CYS A 36 -10.31 12.20 1.73
C CYS A 36 -11.55 11.71 2.51
N ALA A 37 -11.70 10.42 2.73
CA ALA A 37 -12.79 9.86 3.52
C ALA A 37 -12.76 10.37 4.96
N ARG A 38 -11.61 10.30 5.62
CA ARG A 38 -11.45 10.80 7.00
C ARG A 38 -11.76 12.29 7.14
N ALA A 39 -11.48 13.09 6.10
CA ALA A 39 -11.75 14.52 6.10
C ALA A 39 -13.21 14.89 5.78
N LEU A 40 -13.87 14.13 4.89
CA LEU A 40 -15.16 14.51 4.31
C LEU A 40 -16.33 13.63 4.79
N ALA A 41 -16.04 12.41 5.25
CA ALA A 41 -16.97 11.45 5.82
C ALA A 41 -16.34 10.82 7.07
N PRO A 42 -16.18 11.56 8.17
CA PRO A 42 -15.43 11.11 9.35
C PRO A 42 -16.02 9.87 10.01
N ASN A 43 -17.29 9.58 9.76
CA ASN A 43 -17.98 8.39 10.26
C ASN A 43 -17.82 7.16 9.35
N ALA A 44 -17.27 7.32 8.17
CA ALA A 44 -17.04 6.21 7.25
C ALA A 44 -15.99 5.23 7.82
N GLU A 45 -16.29 3.93 7.78
CA GLU A 45 -15.34 2.90 8.17
C GLU A 45 -14.33 2.64 7.04
N VAL A 46 -13.06 2.49 7.37
CA VAL A 46 -12.00 2.03 6.47
C VAL A 46 -11.77 0.55 6.73
N VAL A 47 -12.16 -0.27 5.78
CA VAL A 47 -12.13 -1.73 5.86
C VAL A 47 -11.13 -2.28 4.87
N ILE A 48 -10.26 -3.15 5.34
CA ILE A 48 -9.34 -3.92 4.49
C ILE A 48 -9.94 -5.30 4.24
N LEU A 49 -10.11 -5.64 2.96
CA LEU A 49 -10.55 -6.96 2.52
C LEU A 49 -9.40 -7.64 1.81
N SER A 50 -8.84 -8.68 2.42
CA SER A 50 -7.65 -9.35 1.91
C SER A 50 -7.55 -10.77 2.46
N GLU A 51 -6.74 -11.60 1.84
CA GLU A 51 -6.39 -12.92 2.36
C GLU A 51 -5.43 -12.79 3.55
N SER A 52 -5.51 -13.71 4.51
CA SER A 52 -4.66 -13.70 5.71
C SER A 52 -3.17 -13.93 5.37
N ASP A 53 -2.88 -14.51 4.21
CA ASP A 53 -1.51 -14.70 3.72
C ASP A 53 -0.77 -13.39 3.41
N LYS A 54 -1.50 -12.29 3.25
CA LYS A 54 -0.93 -10.95 3.09
C LYS A 54 -0.41 -10.34 4.39
N ILE A 55 -0.72 -10.95 5.54
CA ILE A 55 -0.16 -10.53 6.83
C ILE A 55 1.27 -11.02 6.92
N VAL A 56 2.22 -10.09 6.88
CA VAL A 56 3.65 -10.38 6.90
C VAL A 56 4.25 -10.24 8.30
N ILE A 57 5.43 -10.82 8.49
CA ILE A 57 6.16 -10.77 9.76
C ILE A 57 6.74 -9.38 10.00
N ASP A 58 7.16 -8.73 8.92
CA ASP A 58 7.86 -7.46 8.97
C ASP A 58 6.95 -6.32 9.41
N THR A 59 7.50 -5.41 10.18
CA THR A 59 6.84 -4.19 10.61
C THR A 59 7.06 -3.04 9.63
N ASP A 60 8.05 -3.15 8.76
CA ASP A 60 8.43 -2.09 7.82
C ASP A 60 8.01 -2.43 6.39
N LEU A 61 7.01 -1.69 5.89
CA LEU A 61 6.55 -1.79 4.51
C LEU A 61 7.25 -0.79 3.56
N LYS A 62 8.22 -0.02 4.03
CA LYS A 62 8.88 1.01 3.22
C LYS A 62 9.57 0.43 1.99
N THR A 63 10.23 -0.72 2.14
CA THR A 63 10.90 -1.40 1.02
C THR A 63 9.96 -1.78 -0.11
N HIS A 64 8.69 -2.11 0.22
CA HIS A 64 7.68 -2.43 -0.77
C HIS A 64 7.10 -1.17 -1.45
N ALA A 65 6.98 -0.07 -0.70
CA ALA A 65 6.46 1.19 -1.23
C ALA A 65 7.50 1.95 -2.09
N GLU A 66 8.79 1.69 -1.89
CA GLU A 66 9.89 2.37 -2.61
C GLU A 66 10.29 1.66 -3.92
N GLU A 67 9.53 0.67 -4.37
CA GLU A 67 9.80 -0.03 -5.61
C GLU A 67 9.87 0.96 -6.79
N LYS A 68 11.04 1.04 -7.42
CA LYS A 68 11.28 1.92 -8.56
C LYS A 68 10.89 1.21 -9.85
N ASN A 69 9.71 1.51 -10.33
CA ASN A 69 9.20 0.96 -11.58
C ASN A 69 9.67 1.77 -12.81
N ASP A 70 9.54 1.15 -13.99
CA ASP A 70 9.98 1.75 -15.23
C ASP A 70 9.22 3.04 -15.55
N LYS A 71 9.94 4.12 -15.73
CA LYS A 71 9.38 5.43 -16.11
C LYS A 71 8.75 5.41 -17.51
N PHE A 72 9.14 4.46 -18.38
CA PHE A 72 8.55 4.30 -19.71
C PHE A 72 7.07 3.92 -19.67
N GLU A 73 6.57 3.33 -18.57
CA GLU A 73 5.14 3.06 -18.41
C GLU A 73 4.32 4.35 -18.34
N ILE A 74 4.83 5.36 -17.63
CA ILE A 74 4.20 6.70 -17.58
C ILE A 74 4.21 7.30 -19.00
N ARG A 75 5.29 7.14 -19.75
CA ARG A 75 5.40 7.62 -21.14
C ARG A 75 4.33 7.00 -22.03
N ARG A 76 4.12 5.69 -21.94
CA ARG A 76 3.08 5.00 -22.71
C ARG A 76 1.68 5.51 -22.37
N ALA A 77 1.40 5.75 -21.10
CA ALA A 77 0.12 6.25 -20.66
C ALA A 77 -0.18 7.68 -21.15
N TRP A 78 0.84 8.51 -21.34
CA TRP A 78 0.70 9.89 -21.81
C TRP A 78 0.79 10.04 -23.34
N GLY A 79 1.25 9.00 -24.06
CA GLY A 79 1.32 8.97 -25.51
C GLY A 79 2.15 10.12 -26.10
N GLU A 80 1.69 10.68 -27.24
CA GLU A 80 2.39 11.76 -27.95
C GLU A 80 2.63 13.02 -27.13
N ARG A 81 1.80 13.29 -26.12
CA ARG A 81 1.99 14.43 -25.21
C ARG A 81 3.29 14.33 -24.43
N TRP A 82 3.73 13.10 -24.10
CA TRP A 82 5.00 12.91 -23.42
C TRP A 82 6.20 13.34 -24.26
N GLU A 83 6.20 13.07 -25.57
CA GLU A 83 7.33 13.43 -26.45
C GLU A 83 7.59 14.94 -26.47
N ARG A 84 6.51 15.73 -26.44
CA ARG A 84 6.61 17.19 -26.33
C ARG A 84 7.21 17.58 -24.98
N THR A 85 6.66 17.04 -23.90
CA THR A 85 7.12 17.30 -22.53
C THR A 85 8.57 16.88 -22.34
N GLU A 86 8.99 15.74 -22.90
CA GLU A 86 10.38 15.27 -22.81
C GLU A 86 11.36 16.21 -23.53
N LYS A 87 10.98 16.75 -24.67
CA LYS A 87 11.78 17.76 -25.37
C LYS A 87 11.95 19.03 -24.53
N GLU A 88 10.86 19.50 -23.93
CA GLU A 88 10.88 20.64 -23.03
C GLU A 88 11.73 20.39 -21.77
N LEU A 89 11.65 19.18 -21.20
CA LEU A 89 12.46 18.74 -20.07
C LEU A 89 13.96 18.67 -20.40
N LYS A 90 14.32 18.20 -21.60
CA LYS A 90 15.72 18.16 -22.08
C LYS A 90 16.29 19.55 -22.39
N LEU A 91 15.45 20.52 -22.69
CA LEU A 91 15.86 21.90 -22.94
C LEU A 91 16.16 22.70 -21.66
N GLY A 92 16.21 22.05 -20.50
CA GLY A 92 16.66 22.66 -19.24
C GLY A 92 15.60 23.48 -18.49
N ALA A 93 14.37 23.49 -18.96
CA ALA A 93 13.27 24.24 -18.31
C ALA A 93 12.84 23.65 -16.94
N THR A 94 13.37 22.48 -16.57
CA THR A 94 12.93 21.72 -15.39
C THR A 94 14.09 21.17 -14.57
N GLN A 95 15.09 22.00 -14.28
CA GLN A 95 16.08 21.64 -13.26
C GLN A 95 15.37 21.31 -11.95
N GLY A 96 15.53 20.05 -11.50
CA GLY A 96 14.93 19.58 -10.23
C GLY A 96 13.65 18.77 -10.35
N LEU A 97 13.09 18.56 -11.56
CA LEU A 97 11.94 17.65 -11.72
C LEU A 97 12.38 16.19 -11.61
N VAL A 98 11.86 15.48 -10.61
CA VAL A 98 12.06 14.05 -10.44
C VAL A 98 10.77 13.31 -10.76
N THR A 99 10.78 12.46 -11.80
CA THR A 99 9.67 11.56 -12.10
C THR A 99 9.85 10.25 -11.35
N LYS A 100 8.85 9.88 -10.54
CA LYS A 100 8.79 8.59 -9.84
C LYS A 100 7.61 7.80 -10.37
N ASN A 101 7.83 6.53 -10.72
CA ASN A 101 6.79 5.57 -11.02
C ASN A 101 6.67 4.61 -9.84
N VAL A 102 5.75 4.90 -8.92
CA VAL A 102 5.53 4.13 -7.70
C VAL A 102 4.19 3.41 -7.80
N TYR A 103 4.18 2.10 -7.59
CA TYR A 103 2.97 1.30 -7.69
C TYR A 103 2.22 1.20 -6.37
N PHE A 104 2.95 1.22 -5.26
CA PHE A 104 2.39 0.98 -3.93
C PHE A 104 2.68 2.15 -3.00
N GLU A 105 1.80 2.32 -2.07
CA GLU A 105 1.95 3.26 -0.96
C GLU A 105 1.47 2.62 0.34
N THR A 106 1.84 3.20 1.47
CA THR A 106 1.46 2.68 2.78
C THR A 106 0.32 3.48 3.36
N VAL A 107 -0.76 2.79 3.70
CA VAL A 107 -1.84 3.30 4.55
C VAL A 107 -1.51 2.94 5.99
N GLU A 108 -1.33 3.96 6.84
CA GLU A 108 -1.01 3.74 8.25
C GLU A 108 -2.17 3.09 8.99
N GLY A 109 -1.85 2.13 9.86
CA GLY A 109 -2.84 1.37 10.63
C GLY A 109 -3.80 2.23 11.48
N LYS A 110 -3.40 3.44 11.87
CA LYS A 110 -4.28 4.37 12.60
C LYS A 110 -5.52 4.80 11.81
N HIS A 111 -5.46 4.71 10.47
CA HIS A 111 -6.57 5.04 9.57
C HIS A 111 -7.45 3.86 9.22
N ILE A 112 -7.13 2.65 9.69
CA ILE A 112 -7.85 1.42 9.37
C ILE A 112 -8.68 1.00 10.59
N ASP A 113 -9.96 0.71 10.37
CA ASP A 113 -10.88 0.31 11.43
C ASP A 113 -10.98 -1.20 11.55
N ARG A 114 -11.03 -1.92 10.41
CA ARG A 114 -11.24 -3.38 10.39
C ARG A 114 -10.44 -4.05 9.29
N PHE A 115 -10.12 -5.32 9.53
CA PHE A 115 -9.59 -6.24 8.55
C PHE A 115 -10.58 -7.39 8.39
N ILE A 116 -10.87 -7.78 7.16
CA ILE A 116 -11.72 -8.93 6.82
C ILE A 116 -10.91 -9.85 5.94
N CYS A 117 -10.86 -11.12 6.31
CA CYS A 117 -10.21 -12.16 5.54
C CYS A 117 -11.04 -13.44 5.52
N GLU A 118 -10.54 -14.48 4.88
CA GLU A 118 -11.21 -15.79 4.79
C GLU A 118 -11.53 -16.43 6.16
N THR A 119 -10.81 -16.03 7.20
CA THR A 119 -11.05 -16.50 8.57
C THR A 119 -12.02 -15.63 9.37
N GLY A 120 -12.52 -14.54 8.79
CA GLY A 120 -13.48 -13.64 9.40
C GLY A 120 -12.93 -12.22 9.63
N VAL A 121 -13.56 -11.49 10.54
CA VAL A 121 -13.17 -10.13 10.91
C VAL A 121 -12.03 -10.18 11.93
N LEU A 122 -10.93 -9.48 11.63
CA LEU A 122 -9.76 -9.39 12.49
C LEU A 122 -9.63 -7.98 13.08
N SER A 123 -9.30 -7.91 14.36
CA SER A 123 -8.81 -6.71 15.02
C SER A 123 -7.32 -6.48 14.71
N LYS A 124 -6.77 -5.33 15.10
CA LYS A 124 -5.32 -5.07 15.01
C LYS A 124 -4.50 -6.04 15.86
N GLU A 125 -5.02 -6.44 17.01
CA GLU A 125 -4.43 -7.44 17.88
C GLU A 125 -4.39 -8.82 17.22
N ASP A 126 -5.44 -9.17 16.48
CA ASP A 126 -5.49 -10.42 15.71
C ASP A 126 -4.46 -10.41 14.58
N VAL A 127 -4.36 -9.31 13.82
CA VAL A 127 -3.33 -9.13 12.78
C VAL A 127 -1.92 -9.31 13.38
N LYS A 128 -1.66 -8.68 14.52
CA LYS A 128 -0.38 -8.83 15.24
C LYS A 128 -0.13 -10.28 15.66
N ARG A 129 -1.15 -10.96 16.17
CA ARG A 129 -1.04 -12.39 16.58
C ARG A 129 -0.75 -13.28 15.37
N VAL A 130 -1.46 -13.11 14.26
CA VAL A 130 -1.25 -13.87 13.03
C VAL A 130 0.17 -13.64 12.49
N SER A 131 0.64 -12.39 12.47
CA SER A 131 2.01 -12.04 12.05
C SER A 131 3.06 -12.76 12.90
N ILE A 132 2.90 -12.79 14.24
CA ILE A 132 3.82 -13.48 15.15
C ILE A 132 3.81 -14.99 14.89
N GLN A 133 2.62 -15.60 14.79
CA GLN A 133 2.49 -17.04 14.55
C GLN A 133 3.13 -17.45 13.22
N ARG A 134 3.00 -16.62 12.20
CA ARG A 134 3.66 -16.81 10.90
C ARG A 134 5.18 -16.76 11.05
N GLY A 135 5.70 -15.80 11.81
CA GLY A 135 7.14 -15.67 12.08
C GLY A 135 7.72 -16.92 12.73
N VAL A 136 7.02 -17.48 13.72
CA VAL A 136 7.45 -18.73 14.37
C VAL A 136 7.49 -19.88 13.35
N LYS A 137 6.44 -20.04 12.54
CA LYS A 137 6.40 -21.10 11.53
C LYS A 137 7.47 -20.95 10.45
N GLU A 138 7.74 -19.73 10.01
CA GLU A 138 8.80 -19.48 9.03
C GLU A 138 10.18 -19.80 9.59
N GLU A 139 10.44 -19.47 10.85
CA GLU A 139 11.70 -19.80 11.50
C GLU A 139 11.86 -21.32 11.72
N GLU A 140 10.78 -22.02 12.06
CA GLU A 140 10.77 -23.48 12.16
C GLU A 140 11.10 -24.17 10.83
N ILE A 141 10.57 -23.63 9.71
CA ILE A 141 10.72 -24.23 8.38
C ILE A 141 12.05 -23.82 7.72
N PHE A 142 12.39 -22.54 7.78
CA PHE A 142 13.50 -21.96 7.02
C PHE A 142 14.71 -21.61 7.87
N GLY A 143 14.58 -21.55 9.21
CA GLY A 143 15.70 -21.26 10.12
C GLY A 143 16.89 -22.17 9.91
N PRO A 144 16.70 -23.51 9.83
CA PRO A 144 17.80 -24.43 9.59
C PRO A 144 18.53 -24.24 8.24
N LEU A 145 17.86 -23.64 7.26
CA LEU A 145 18.45 -23.41 5.92
C LEU A 145 19.36 -22.17 5.89
N LYS A 146 19.19 -21.23 6.82
CA LYS A 146 20.03 -20.02 6.91
C LYS A 146 21.43 -20.30 7.49
N GLU A 147 21.60 -21.41 8.21
CA GLU A 147 22.88 -21.82 8.80
C GLU A 147 23.81 -22.55 7.81
N VAL A 148 23.30 -22.88 6.61
CA VAL A 148 24.02 -23.67 5.58
C VAL A 148 24.56 -22.78 4.44
N SER A 149 24.34 -21.49 4.49
CA SER A 149 24.82 -20.50 3.49
C SER A 149 25.83 -19.55 4.11
#